data_76cb5811141589b73965d07ac09cbbad
#
_entry.id   76cb5811141589b73965d07ac09cbbad
#
_cell.length_a   1.000
_cell.length_b   1.000
_cell.length_c   1.000
_cell.angle_alpha   90.00
_cell.angle_beta   90.00
_cell.angle_gamma   90.00
#
_symmetry.space_group_name_H-M   'P 1'
#
loop_
_entity.id
_entity.type
_entity.pdbx_description
1 polymer ?
#
loop_
_entity_poly.entity_id
_entity_poly.type
_entity_poly.pdbx_seq_one_letter_code
_entity_poly.pdbx_strand_id
1 'polypeptide(L)'
;MHQKQIANTIKKYAATGLFCLFFTFHTWAHASPTILVLGDSLSAEYGLPRGSGWVGLLNQEIQKQGSTWAVFNASISGETSSGGLTRIPTLLKSKQPKIVFLELGANDALRGLTIEQTKNNLQKMIRLSKQAGAKVLLFGMQIPPNYGQQYTKQFKELYPALASQEEIQLLPFFLDGVAQHKELFQADNIHPNVEAQAILFKNVCGAMDPYQSLILPKK
;
A
#
# COMPACT_ATOMS: atom_id res chain seq x y z
N MET A 1 -81.97 -23.53 -16.06
CA MET A 1 -81.44 -22.15 -16.20
C MET A 1 -80.34 -21.79 -15.15
N HIS A 2 -79.87 -22.72 -14.31
CA HIS A 2 -78.91 -22.40 -13.26
C HIS A 2 -77.45 -22.70 -13.54
N GLN A 3 -77.11 -23.41 -14.59
CA GLN A 3 -75.69 -23.77 -14.90
C GLN A 3 -74.93 -22.73 -15.76
N LYS A 4 -75.61 -21.79 -16.39
CA LYS A 4 -74.95 -20.76 -17.19
C LYS A 4 -74.46 -19.53 -16.38
N GLN A 5 -74.94 -19.36 -15.14
CA GLN A 5 -74.51 -18.23 -14.31
C GLN A 5 -73.18 -18.48 -13.57
N ILE A 6 -72.85 -19.72 -13.26
CA ILE A 6 -71.62 -20.04 -12.53
C ILE A 6 -70.38 -19.94 -13.40
N ALA A 7 -70.51 -20.23 -14.69
CA ALA A 7 -69.37 -20.16 -15.61
C ALA A 7 -68.89 -18.71 -15.93
N ASN A 8 -69.73 -17.70 -15.79
CA ASN A 8 -69.37 -16.31 -16.05
C ASN A 8 -68.71 -15.59 -14.87
N THR A 9 -68.84 -16.14 -13.63
CA THR A 9 -68.22 -15.52 -12.47
C THR A 9 -66.75 -15.91 -12.32
N ILE A 10 -66.32 -17.05 -12.82
CA ILE A 10 -64.93 -17.54 -12.76
C ILE A 10 -64.01 -16.84 -13.78
N LYS A 11 -64.57 -16.30 -14.85
CA LYS A 11 -63.78 -15.60 -15.89
C LYS A 11 -63.39 -14.15 -15.51
N LYS A 12 -63.90 -13.60 -14.45
CA LYS A 12 -63.63 -12.20 -14.04
C LYS A 12 -62.47 -12.00 -13.05
N TYR A 13 -61.90 -13.06 -12.51
CA TYR A 13 -60.79 -12.99 -11.57
C TYR A 13 -59.44 -13.49 -12.07
N ALA A 14 -59.35 -13.77 -13.38
CA ALA A 14 -58.13 -14.31 -14.01
C ALA A 14 -57.24 -13.28 -14.71
N ALA A 15 -57.42 -11.98 -14.45
CA ALA A 15 -56.66 -10.95 -15.17
C ALA A 15 -56.33 -9.76 -14.29
N THR A 16 -55.60 -9.98 -13.17
CA THR A 16 -54.80 -8.93 -12.58
C THR A 16 -53.71 -9.55 -11.68
N GLY A 17 -52.86 -10.37 -12.29
CA GLY A 17 -51.59 -10.76 -11.68
C GLY A 17 -50.66 -9.57 -11.79
N LEU A 18 -50.62 -8.69 -10.81
CA LEU A 18 -49.63 -7.64 -10.68
C LEU A 18 -48.28 -8.30 -10.40
N PHE A 19 -47.50 -8.52 -11.47
CA PHE A 19 -46.16 -9.04 -11.39
C PHE A 19 -45.29 -7.91 -10.86
N CYS A 20 -45.18 -7.76 -9.54
CA CYS A 20 -44.20 -6.88 -8.91
C CYS A 20 -42.79 -7.44 -9.19
N LEU A 21 -42.17 -6.97 -10.26
CA LEU A 21 -40.75 -7.13 -10.50
C LEU A 21 -40.00 -6.37 -9.39
N PHE A 22 -39.63 -7.09 -8.33
CA PHE A 22 -38.67 -6.58 -7.38
C PHE A 22 -37.31 -6.49 -8.07
N PHE A 23 -37.00 -5.31 -8.64
CA PHE A 23 -35.64 -4.95 -8.95
C PHE A 23 -34.86 -4.85 -7.65
N THR A 24 -34.20 -5.94 -7.25
CA THR A 24 -33.19 -5.89 -6.20
C THR A 24 -32.00 -5.10 -6.76
N PHE A 25 -31.94 -3.80 -6.45
CA PHE A 25 -30.73 -3.03 -6.65
C PHE A 25 -29.66 -3.62 -5.74
N HIS A 26 -28.83 -4.53 -6.32
CA HIS A 26 -27.60 -4.93 -5.66
C HIS A 26 -26.69 -3.71 -5.69
N THR A 27 -26.71 -2.92 -4.62
CA THR A 27 -25.66 -1.93 -4.36
C THR A 27 -24.37 -2.72 -4.16
N TRP A 28 -23.56 -2.79 -5.17
CA TRP A 28 -22.20 -3.29 -5.03
C TRP A 28 -21.51 -2.33 -4.06
N ALA A 29 -21.32 -2.76 -2.83
CA ALA A 29 -20.48 -2.06 -1.88
C ALA A 29 -19.07 -2.05 -2.52
N HIS A 30 -18.69 -0.93 -3.12
CA HIS A 30 -17.33 -0.75 -3.61
C HIS A 30 -16.43 -0.79 -2.39
N ALA A 31 -15.60 -1.83 -2.29
CA ALA A 31 -14.59 -1.90 -1.26
C ALA A 31 -13.73 -0.62 -1.34
N SER A 32 -13.47 -0.01 -0.20
CA SER A 32 -12.64 1.20 -0.12
C SER A 32 -11.30 0.97 -0.82
N PRO A 33 -10.88 1.88 -1.71
CA PRO A 33 -9.59 1.75 -2.36
C PRO A 33 -8.48 1.71 -1.32
N THR A 34 -7.49 0.85 -1.52
CA THR A 34 -6.49 0.53 -0.50
C THR A 34 -5.08 0.90 -0.98
N ILE A 35 -4.31 1.51 -0.07
CA ILE A 35 -2.86 1.59 -0.13
C ILE A 35 -2.31 0.39 0.64
N LEU A 36 -1.53 -0.46 -0.01
CA LEU A 36 -0.77 -1.53 0.63
C LEU A 36 0.63 -1.03 0.95
N VAL A 37 1.03 -1.05 2.20
CA VAL A 37 2.43 -0.82 2.61
C VAL A 37 3.08 -2.18 2.83
N LEU A 38 4.09 -2.49 2.05
CA LEU A 38 4.93 -3.68 2.18
C LEU A 38 6.36 -3.23 2.50
N GLY A 39 6.70 -3.28 3.77
CA GLY A 39 7.96 -2.78 4.31
C GLY A 39 8.52 -3.65 5.41
N ASP A 40 9.56 -3.14 6.05
CA ASP A 40 10.25 -3.78 7.16
C ASP A 40 9.96 -3.09 8.51
N SER A 41 10.93 -3.07 9.43
CA SER A 41 10.79 -2.48 10.76
C SER A 41 10.52 -0.97 10.74
N LEU A 42 10.99 -0.25 9.71
CA LEU A 42 10.78 1.19 9.56
C LEU A 42 9.32 1.55 9.29
N SER A 43 8.57 0.63 8.72
CA SER A 43 7.13 0.77 8.46
C SER A 43 6.26 -0.02 9.44
N ALA A 44 6.83 -1.02 10.16
CA ALA A 44 6.12 -1.88 11.11
C ALA A 44 6.01 -1.29 12.53
N GLU A 45 6.40 -0.04 12.75
CA GLU A 45 6.40 0.65 14.05
C GLU A 45 7.28 -0.04 15.11
N TYR A 46 8.43 -0.62 14.70
CA TYR A 46 9.33 -1.28 15.63
C TYR A 46 9.79 -0.32 16.76
N GLY A 47 9.57 -0.74 18.01
CA GLY A 47 9.93 0.05 19.19
C GLY A 47 9.10 1.32 19.42
N LEU A 48 8.02 1.53 18.64
CA LEU A 48 7.16 2.70 18.73
C LEU A 48 5.79 2.35 19.35
N PRO A 49 5.11 3.31 19.99
CA PRO A 49 3.70 3.17 20.34
C PRO A 49 2.88 2.93 19.08
N ARG A 50 1.87 2.08 19.18
CA ARG A 50 1.01 1.74 18.04
C ARG A 50 0.30 2.97 17.47
N GLY A 51 0.38 3.14 16.15
CA GLY A 51 -0.24 4.26 15.45
C GLY A 51 0.57 5.56 15.46
N SER A 52 1.77 5.57 16.08
CA SER A 52 2.66 6.73 16.09
C SER A 52 3.69 6.71 14.95
N GLY A 53 3.82 5.60 14.23
CA GLY A 53 4.68 5.52 13.06
C GLY A 53 4.11 6.29 11.85
N TRP A 54 4.95 6.55 10.86
CA TRP A 54 4.58 7.30 9.66
C TRP A 54 3.35 6.71 8.92
N VAL A 55 3.17 5.39 8.95
CA VAL A 55 1.99 4.74 8.34
C VAL A 55 0.72 5.08 9.11
N GLY A 56 0.80 5.13 10.44
CA GLY A 56 -0.29 5.57 11.30
C GLY A 56 -0.67 7.03 11.03
N LEU A 57 0.34 7.92 10.92
CA LEU A 57 0.15 9.33 10.58
C LEU A 57 -0.48 9.50 9.20
N LEU A 58 -0.05 8.73 8.20
CA LEU A 58 -0.65 8.73 6.87
C LEU A 58 -2.13 8.34 6.91
N ASN A 59 -2.46 7.28 7.61
CA ASN A 59 -3.84 6.83 7.73
C ASN A 59 -4.72 7.88 8.44
N GLN A 60 -4.21 8.51 9.50
CA GLN A 60 -4.92 9.59 10.21
C GLN A 60 -5.17 10.79 9.28
N GLU A 61 -4.17 11.20 8.49
CA GLU A 61 -4.32 12.33 7.58
C GLU A 61 -5.34 12.03 6.46
N ILE A 62 -5.30 10.85 5.87
CA ILE A 62 -6.28 10.40 4.86
C ILE A 62 -7.71 10.47 5.43
N GLN A 63 -7.92 9.98 6.65
CA GLN A 63 -9.22 10.03 7.31
C GLN A 63 -9.66 11.45 7.65
N LYS A 64 -8.75 12.27 8.17
CA LYS A 64 -9.00 13.69 8.50
C LYS A 64 -9.44 14.50 7.26
N GLN A 65 -8.91 14.15 6.09
CA GLN A 65 -9.31 14.74 4.81
C GLN A 65 -10.66 14.22 4.28
N GLY A 66 -11.34 13.33 5.00
CA GLY A 66 -12.63 12.75 4.59
C GLY A 66 -12.53 11.77 3.42
N SER A 67 -11.35 11.23 3.17
CA SER A 67 -11.13 10.25 2.10
C SER A 67 -11.69 8.87 2.47
N THR A 68 -12.20 8.16 1.48
CA THR A 68 -12.65 6.77 1.62
C THR A 68 -11.53 5.75 1.51
N TRP A 69 -10.31 6.17 1.26
CA TRP A 69 -9.15 5.28 1.15
C TRP A 69 -8.75 4.70 2.49
N ALA A 70 -8.26 3.46 2.47
CA ALA A 70 -7.70 2.76 3.62
C ALA A 70 -6.21 2.48 3.41
N VAL A 71 -5.44 2.48 4.50
CA VAL A 71 -4.04 2.06 4.50
C VAL A 71 -3.96 0.69 5.15
N PHE A 72 -3.46 -0.32 4.42
CA PHE A 72 -3.18 -1.63 4.96
C PHE A 72 -1.68 -1.82 5.12
N ASN A 73 -1.20 -1.79 6.36
CA ASN A 73 0.20 -2.01 6.68
C ASN A 73 0.46 -3.52 6.81
N ALA A 74 1.23 -4.07 5.86
CA ALA A 74 1.67 -5.46 5.82
C ALA A 74 3.17 -5.62 6.16
N SER A 75 3.78 -4.57 6.71
CA SER A 75 5.21 -4.57 7.03
C SER A 75 5.54 -5.51 8.18
N ILE A 76 6.71 -6.12 8.12
CA ILE A 76 7.22 -7.05 9.15
C ILE A 76 8.65 -6.66 9.50
N SER A 77 8.93 -6.47 10.79
CA SER A 77 10.29 -6.14 11.26
C SER A 77 11.30 -7.20 10.82
N GLY A 78 12.43 -6.76 10.26
CA GLY A 78 13.49 -7.62 9.74
C GLY A 78 13.19 -8.25 8.37
N GLU A 79 12.11 -7.86 7.70
CA GLU A 79 11.73 -8.38 6.38
C GLU A 79 12.80 -8.08 5.33
N THR A 80 13.08 -9.06 4.49
CA THR A 80 13.96 -8.92 3.33
C THR A 80 13.15 -8.80 2.03
N SER A 81 13.81 -8.42 0.95
CA SER A 81 13.18 -8.44 -0.37
C SER A 81 12.67 -9.84 -0.78
N SER A 82 13.34 -10.91 -0.34
CA SER A 82 12.90 -12.29 -0.58
C SER A 82 11.63 -12.64 0.17
N GLY A 83 11.54 -12.26 1.46
CA GLY A 83 10.33 -12.50 2.26
C GLY A 83 9.14 -11.70 1.72
N GLY A 84 9.34 -10.42 1.39
CA GLY A 84 8.33 -9.59 0.74
C GLY A 84 7.82 -10.19 -0.57
N LEU A 85 8.75 -10.68 -1.43
CA LEU A 85 8.38 -11.34 -2.69
C LEU A 85 7.53 -12.59 -2.48
N THR A 86 7.78 -13.35 -1.43
CA THR A 86 6.98 -14.54 -1.09
C THR A 86 5.55 -14.17 -0.69
N ARG A 87 5.36 -13.06 0.01
CA ARG A 87 4.05 -12.64 0.56
C ARG A 87 3.20 -11.83 -0.40
N ILE A 88 3.82 -11.05 -1.30
CA ILE A 88 3.11 -10.07 -2.12
C ILE A 88 1.98 -10.67 -2.99
N PRO A 89 2.09 -11.87 -3.61
CA PRO A 89 1.00 -12.41 -4.41
C PRO A 89 -0.30 -12.59 -3.64
N THR A 90 -0.21 -13.10 -2.42
CA THR A 90 -1.37 -13.28 -1.53
C THR A 90 -1.96 -11.93 -1.10
N LEU A 91 -1.11 -10.95 -0.79
CA LEU A 91 -1.53 -9.61 -0.40
C LEU A 91 -2.25 -8.89 -1.55
N LEU A 92 -1.72 -8.96 -2.76
CA LEU A 92 -2.34 -8.37 -3.96
C LEU A 92 -3.71 -9.00 -4.22
N LYS A 93 -3.83 -10.33 -4.15
CA LYS A 93 -5.09 -11.04 -4.34
C LYS A 93 -6.13 -10.68 -3.28
N SER A 94 -5.73 -10.63 -2.00
CA SER A 94 -6.67 -10.45 -0.88
C SER A 94 -7.06 -8.99 -0.64
N LYS A 95 -6.15 -8.03 -0.91
CA LYS A 95 -6.37 -6.60 -0.64
C LYS A 95 -6.73 -5.79 -1.88
N GLN A 96 -6.44 -6.30 -3.06
CA GLN A 96 -6.68 -5.62 -4.35
C GLN A 96 -6.27 -4.14 -4.32
N PRO A 97 -5.04 -3.82 -3.87
CA PRO A 97 -4.64 -2.45 -3.61
C PRO A 97 -4.61 -1.65 -4.92
N LYS A 98 -4.93 -0.36 -4.83
CA LYS A 98 -4.77 0.58 -5.94
C LYS A 98 -3.38 1.19 -5.98
N ILE A 99 -2.69 1.20 -4.83
CA ILE A 99 -1.32 1.69 -4.69
C ILE A 99 -0.56 0.73 -3.77
N VAL A 100 0.67 0.39 -4.14
CA VAL A 100 1.62 -0.37 -3.31
C VAL A 100 2.79 0.54 -2.96
N PHE A 101 3.05 0.71 -1.68
CA PHE A 101 4.27 1.30 -1.15
C PHE A 101 5.23 0.17 -0.86
N LEU A 102 6.37 0.16 -1.54
CA LEU A 102 7.38 -0.88 -1.43
C LEU A 102 8.61 -0.31 -0.73
N GLU A 103 8.76 -0.62 0.55
CA GLU A 103 9.82 -0.14 1.45
C GLU A 103 10.60 -1.36 1.95
N LEU A 104 11.48 -1.93 1.11
CA LEU A 104 12.29 -3.12 1.39
C LEU A 104 13.68 -3.02 0.77
N GLY A 105 14.60 -3.85 1.24
CA GLY A 105 15.96 -3.99 0.76
C GLY A 105 17.02 -3.56 1.78
N ALA A 106 16.65 -2.74 2.78
CA ALA A 106 17.58 -2.36 3.84
C ALA A 106 18.13 -3.58 4.58
N ASN A 107 17.28 -4.52 4.96
CA ASN A 107 17.71 -5.75 5.65
C ASN A 107 18.54 -6.66 4.77
N ASP A 108 18.31 -6.68 3.46
CA ASP A 108 19.18 -7.37 2.50
C ASP A 108 20.61 -6.82 2.57
N ALA A 109 20.72 -5.50 2.47
CA ALA A 109 22.01 -4.82 2.49
C ALA A 109 22.73 -4.95 3.84
N LEU A 110 22.02 -4.79 4.96
CA LEU A 110 22.59 -4.96 6.30
C LEU A 110 23.10 -6.38 6.57
N ARG A 111 22.55 -7.37 5.87
CA ARG A 111 22.99 -8.79 5.93
C ARG A 111 24.02 -9.13 4.86
N GLY A 112 24.47 -8.18 4.06
CA GLY A 112 25.46 -8.38 3.00
C GLY A 112 24.96 -9.25 1.84
N LEU A 113 23.65 -9.29 1.58
CA LEU A 113 23.10 -9.99 0.43
C LEU A 113 23.47 -9.27 -0.88
N THR A 114 23.45 -10.00 -1.99
CA THR A 114 23.88 -9.43 -3.26
C THR A 114 22.91 -8.36 -3.75
N ILE A 115 23.43 -7.25 -4.28
CA ILE A 115 22.65 -6.16 -4.87
C ILE A 115 21.75 -6.69 -5.99
N GLU A 116 22.27 -7.61 -6.80
CA GLU A 116 21.52 -8.20 -7.90
C GLU A 116 20.29 -8.98 -7.40
N GLN A 117 20.41 -9.77 -6.34
CA GLN A 117 19.30 -10.52 -5.77
C GLN A 117 18.21 -9.56 -5.24
N THR A 118 18.61 -8.52 -4.48
CA THR A 118 17.70 -7.49 -3.98
C THR A 118 16.98 -6.79 -5.13
N LYS A 119 17.73 -6.37 -6.17
CA LYS A 119 17.19 -5.76 -7.38
C LYS A 119 16.14 -6.64 -8.05
N ASN A 120 16.48 -7.91 -8.28
CA ASN A 120 15.60 -8.86 -8.97
C ASN A 120 14.32 -9.12 -8.18
N ASN A 121 14.39 -9.19 -6.85
CA ASN A 121 13.23 -9.39 -5.99
C ASN A 121 12.32 -8.14 -6.01
N LEU A 122 12.87 -6.94 -5.83
CA LEU A 122 12.12 -5.68 -5.90
C LEU A 122 11.45 -5.53 -7.27
N GLN A 123 12.19 -5.79 -8.36
CA GLN A 123 11.66 -5.73 -9.72
C GLN A 123 10.47 -6.66 -9.93
N LYS A 124 10.56 -7.91 -9.45
CA LYS A 124 9.45 -8.86 -9.52
C LYS A 124 8.23 -8.36 -8.75
N MET A 125 8.42 -7.81 -7.53
CA MET A 125 7.33 -7.25 -6.73
C MET A 125 6.66 -6.06 -7.41
N ILE A 126 7.44 -5.17 -8.02
CA ILE A 126 6.93 -4.04 -8.81
C ILE A 126 6.06 -4.54 -9.96
N ARG A 127 6.57 -5.51 -10.75
CA ARG A 127 5.84 -6.06 -11.89
C ARG A 127 4.55 -6.78 -11.49
N LEU A 128 4.58 -7.58 -10.42
CA LEU A 128 3.39 -8.23 -9.87
C LEU A 128 2.34 -7.20 -9.43
N SER A 129 2.77 -6.12 -8.79
CA SER A 129 1.88 -5.03 -8.37
C SER A 129 1.24 -4.32 -9.58
N LYS A 130 2.03 -4.00 -10.62
CA LYS A 130 1.52 -3.41 -11.87
C LYS A 130 0.56 -4.35 -12.59
N GLN A 131 0.86 -5.66 -12.66
CA GLN A 131 -0.03 -6.67 -13.25
C GLN A 131 -1.35 -6.79 -12.49
N ALA A 132 -1.36 -6.57 -11.18
CA ALA A 132 -2.57 -6.51 -10.36
C ALA A 132 -3.34 -5.16 -10.50
N GLY A 133 -2.88 -4.24 -11.37
CA GLY A 133 -3.49 -2.94 -11.60
C GLY A 133 -3.15 -1.88 -10.55
N ALA A 134 -2.17 -2.13 -9.68
CA ALA A 134 -1.72 -1.17 -8.69
C ALA A 134 -0.63 -0.24 -9.24
N LYS A 135 -0.65 1.04 -8.82
CA LYS A 135 0.49 1.95 -8.93
C LYS A 135 1.52 1.60 -7.87
N VAL A 136 2.80 1.89 -8.11
CA VAL A 136 3.87 1.57 -7.16
C VAL A 136 4.64 2.84 -6.80
N LEU A 137 4.83 3.06 -5.49
CA LEU A 137 5.81 3.99 -4.93
C LEU A 137 6.93 3.16 -4.31
N LEU A 138 8.13 3.24 -4.89
CA LEU A 138 9.32 2.58 -4.38
C LEU A 138 10.06 3.52 -3.43
N PHE A 139 10.45 3.00 -2.25
CA PHE A 139 11.18 3.77 -1.26
C PHE A 139 12.67 3.50 -1.40
N GLY A 140 13.43 4.53 -1.77
CA GLY A 140 14.89 4.48 -1.86
C GLY A 140 15.53 4.46 -0.48
N MET A 141 16.56 3.63 -0.34
CA MET A 141 17.29 3.45 0.92
C MET A 141 18.81 3.63 0.69
N GLN A 142 19.49 3.95 1.78
CA GLN A 142 20.94 4.00 1.86
C GLN A 142 21.38 3.28 3.13
N ILE A 143 22.59 2.72 3.11
CA ILE A 143 23.22 2.09 4.26
C ILE A 143 24.49 2.83 4.67
N PRO A 144 24.95 2.69 5.91
CA PRO A 144 26.17 3.34 6.39
C PRO A 144 27.39 3.00 5.56
N PRO A 145 28.37 3.94 5.42
CA PRO A 145 29.52 3.77 4.54
C PRO A 145 30.50 2.67 4.96
N ASN A 146 30.43 2.19 6.20
CA ASN A 146 31.25 1.10 6.73
C ASN A 146 30.96 -0.29 6.10
N TYR A 147 29.90 -0.40 5.28
CA TYR A 147 29.63 -1.59 4.46
C TYR A 147 30.46 -1.66 3.17
N GLY A 148 31.36 -0.69 2.95
CA GLY A 148 32.23 -0.59 1.78
C GLY A 148 31.68 0.33 0.70
N GLN A 149 32.55 1.17 0.16
CA GLN A 149 32.17 2.27 -0.75
C GLN A 149 31.45 1.77 -2.02
N GLN A 150 31.96 0.70 -2.62
CA GLN A 150 31.36 0.15 -3.83
C GLN A 150 29.95 -0.41 -3.56
N TYR A 151 29.79 -1.17 -2.49
CA TYR A 151 28.52 -1.81 -2.13
C TYR A 151 27.47 -0.76 -1.76
N THR A 152 27.80 0.24 -0.94
CA THR A 152 26.89 1.31 -0.56
C THR A 152 26.46 2.15 -1.76
N LYS A 153 27.37 2.43 -2.68
CA LYS A 153 27.07 3.12 -3.93
C LYS A 153 26.08 2.31 -4.79
N GLN A 154 26.36 1.04 -5.05
CA GLN A 154 25.51 0.17 -5.83
C GLN A 154 24.11 0.01 -5.19
N PHE A 155 24.05 -0.12 -3.86
CA PHE A 155 22.78 -0.19 -3.14
C PHE A 155 21.95 1.09 -3.30
N LYS A 156 22.54 2.26 -3.14
CA LYS A 156 21.88 3.55 -3.34
C LYS A 156 21.34 3.70 -4.77
N GLU A 157 22.14 3.31 -5.78
CA GLU A 157 21.83 3.47 -7.20
C GLU A 157 20.78 2.47 -7.70
N LEU A 158 20.56 1.36 -6.99
CA LEU A 158 19.57 0.34 -7.29
C LEU A 158 18.16 0.91 -7.46
N TYR A 159 17.72 1.77 -6.52
CA TYR A 159 16.34 2.26 -6.47
C TYR A 159 16.01 3.21 -7.62
N PRO A 160 16.79 4.27 -7.92
CA PRO A 160 16.52 5.12 -9.07
C PRO A 160 16.63 4.36 -10.40
N ALA A 161 17.54 3.38 -10.51
CA ALA A 161 17.64 2.55 -11.70
C ALA A 161 16.37 1.71 -11.92
N LEU A 162 15.84 1.09 -10.86
CA LEU A 162 14.58 0.33 -10.93
C LEU A 162 13.39 1.23 -11.22
N ALA A 163 13.30 2.38 -10.56
CA ALA A 163 12.18 3.30 -10.76
C ALA A 163 12.11 3.79 -12.20
N SER A 164 13.25 4.15 -12.77
CA SER A 164 13.36 4.52 -14.18
C SER A 164 13.02 3.38 -15.13
N GLN A 165 13.59 2.18 -14.89
CA GLN A 165 13.38 1.00 -15.74
C GLN A 165 11.92 0.53 -15.74
N GLU A 166 11.24 0.59 -14.60
CA GLU A 166 9.86 0.11 -14.44
C GLU A 166 8.83 1.24 -14.58
N GLU A 167 9.28 2.49 -14.84
CA GLU A 167 8.42 3.68 -14.98
C GLU A 167 7.45 3.86 -13.80
N ILE A 168 8.01 3.85 -12.59
CA ILE A 168 7.26 3.99 -11.34
C ILE A 168 7.73 5.19 -10.53
N GLN A 169 6.91 5.61 -9.57
CA GLN A 169 7.26 6.68 -8.65
C GLN A 169 8.33 6.22 -7.65
N LEU A 170 9.25 7.12 -7.35
CA LEU A 170 10.33 6.93 -6.38
C LEU A 170 10.26 7.97 -5.28
N LEU A 171 10.36 7.54 -4.02
CA LEU A 171 10.85 8.36 -2.91
C LEU A 171 12.38 8.19 -2.87
N PRO A 172 13.19 9.20 -3.25
CA PRO A 172 14.62 9.00 -3.50
C PRO A 172 15.42 8.51 -2.29
N PHE A 173 15.09 9.02 -1.10
CA PHE A 173 15.66 8.57 0.16
C PHE A 173 14.65 8.70 1.29
N PHE A 174 14.23 7.56 1.84
CA PHE A 174 13.18 7.52 2.85
C PHE A 174 13.58 8.23 4.15
N LEU A 175 14.84 8.08 4.58
CA LEU A 175 15.38 8.70 5.81
C LEU A 175 15.96 10.11 5.59
N ASP A 176 15.57 10.80 4.54
CA ASP A 176 16.02 12.18 4.32
C ASP A 176 15.57 13.09 5.47
N GLY A 177 16.49 13.94 5.95
CA GLY A 177 16.27 14.77 7.14
C GLY A 177 16.28 14.01 8.48
N VAL A 178 16.50 12.68 8.47
CA VAL A 178 16.60 11.85 9.68
C VAL A 178 17.99 11.24 9.82
N ALA A 179 18.56 10.71 8.75
CA ALA A 179 19.77 9.88 8.78
C ALA A 179 21.02 10.57 9.38
N GLN A 180 21.10 11.91 9.33
CA GLN A 180 22.22 12.69 9.89
C GLN A 180 22.03 13.07 11.36
N HIS A 181 20.87 12.80 11.96
CA HIS A 181 20.44 13.25 13.27
C HIS A 181 20.32 12.06 14.25
N LYS A 182 21.39 11.78 15.00
CA LYS A 182 21.43 10.66 15.96
C LYS A 182 20.30 10.71 17.00
N GLU A 183 19.91 11.92 17.40
CA GLU A 183 18.80 12.17 18.34
C GLU A 183 17.43 11.73 17.80
N LEU A 184 17.30 11.47 16.49
CA LEU A 184 16.08 10.97 15.85
C LEU A 184 16.05 9.44 15.77
N PHE A 185 17.03 8.75 16.35
CA PHE A 185 17.06 7.29 16.42
C PHE A 185 16.79 6.77 17.83
N GLN A 186 16.34 5.53 17.90
CA GLN A 186 16.26 4.76 19.14
C GLN A 186 17.66 4.42 19.65
N ALA A 187 17.76 3.83 20.83
CA ALA A 187 19.04 3.48 21.46
C ALA A 187 19.91 2.53 20.59
N ASP A 188 19.32 1.83 19.65
CA ASP A 188 20.02 0.93 18.73
C ASP A 188 20.72 1.66 17.56
N ASN A 189 20.48 2.96 17.39
CA ASN A 189 21.01 3.80 16.29
C ASN A 189 20.66 3.29 14.86
N ILE A 190 19.61 2.47 14.75
CA ILE A 190 19.13 1.89 13.49
C ILE A 190 17.70 2.36 13.21
N HIS A 191 16.84 2.27 14.20
CA HIS A 191 15.42 2.56 14.03
C HIS A 191 15.10 4.01 14.43
N PRO A 192 14.43 4.78 13.56
CA PRO A 192 13.93 6.11 13.89
C PRO A 192 13.00 6.06 15.11
N ASN A 193 13.14 7.06 16.00
CA ASN A 193 12.27 7.21 17.17
C ASN A 193 10.94 7.89 16.80
N VAL A 194 10.12 8.23 17.79
CA VAL A 194 8.79 8.82 17.57
C VAL A 194 8.87 10.22 16.96
N GLU A 195 9.89 11.01 17.31
CA GLU A 195 10.10 12.37 16.82
C GLU A 195 10.43 12.38 15.32
N ALA A 196 11.12 11.35 14.82
CA ALA A 196 11.44 11.19 13.41
C ALA A 196 10.21 10.90 12.53
N GLN A 197 9.13 10.36 13.08
CA GLN A 197 8.02 9.84 12.29
C GLN A 197 7.28 10.93 11.49
N ALA A 198 7.20 12.14 12.02
CA ALA A 198 6.62 13.28 11.30
C ALA A 198 7.46 13.68 10.06
N ILE A 199 8.79 13.54 10.13
CA ILE A 199 9.68 13.80 9.00
C ILE A 199 9.51 12.72 7.94
N LEU A 200 9.50 11.45 8.34
CA LEU A 200 9.26 10.32 7.43
C LEU A 200 7.90 10.44 6.74
N PHE A 201 6.86 10.77 7.48
CA PHE A 201 5.53 11.02 6.93
C PHE A 201 5.55 12.15 5.88
N LYS A 202 6.23 13.28 6.17
CA LYS A 202 6.39 14.38 5.24
C LYS A 202 7.10 13.96 3.95
N ASN A 203 8.17 13.16 4.05
CA ASN A 203 8.90 12.63 2.90
C ASN A 203 7.98 11.77 2.01
N VAL A 204 7.19 10.90 2.63
CA VAL A 204 6.22 10.05 1.93
C VAL A 204 5.16 10.91 1.25
N CYS A 205 4.58 11.91 1.94
CA CYS A 205 3.59 12.81 1.37
C CYS A 205 4.11 13.54 0.12
N GLY A 206 5.36 14.06 0.16
CA GLY A 206 5.96 14.71 -1.00
C GLY A 206 6.12 13.76 -2.21
N ALA A 207 6.49 12.50 -1.97
CA ALA A 207 6.59 11.50 -3.03
C ALA A 207 5.23 11.00 -3.54
N MET A 208 4.16 11.22 -2.76
CA MET A 208 2.79 10.86 -3.13
C MET A 208 2.08 11.91 -3.99
N ASP A 209 2.65 13.09 -4.22
CA ASP A 209 1.99 14.16 -4.97
C ASP A 209 1.28 13.71 -6.26
N PRO A 210 1.87 12.83 -7.09
CA PRO A 210 1.19 12.31 -8.27
C PRO A 210 -0.08 11.48 -7.97
N TYR A 211 -0.25 11.01 -6.73
CA TYR A 211 -1.38 10.18 -6.30
C TYR A 211 -2.41 10.96 -5.46
N GLN A 212 -2.10 12.18 -5.02
CA GLN A 212 -2.99 12.96 -4.14
C GLN A 212 -4.38 13.16 -4.74
N SER A 213 -4.47 13.45 -6.03
CA SER A 213 -5.75 13.60 -6.73
C SER A 213 -6.61 12.33 -6.78
N LEU A 214 -6.00 11.15 -6.54
CA LEU A 214 -6.72 9.88 -6.45
C LEU A 214 -7.20 9.62 -5.02
N ILE A 215 -6.39 9.99 -4.02
CA ILE A 215 -6.57 9.63 -2.61
C ILE A 215 -7.45 10.64 -1.89
N LEU A 216 -7.27 11.93 -2.18
CA LEU A 216 -8.01 12.99 -1.52
C LEU A 216 -9.28 13.35 -2.30
N PRO A 217 -10.39 13.66 -1.61
CA PRO A 217 -11.61 14.09 -2.27
C PRO A 217 -11.33 15.38 -3.06
N LYS A 218 -11.93 15.50 -4.24
CA LYS A 218 -11.92 16.76 -4.99
C LYS A 218 -12.64 17.82 -4.13
N LYS A 219 -11.94 18.89 -3.83
CA LYS A 219 -12.53 20.06 -3.19
C LYS A 219 -13.57 20.71 -4.11
#